data_b0323ef4c95561fd72e3445252d2aefb
#
_entry.id   b0323ef4c95561fd72e3445252d2aefb
#
_cell.length_a   1.000
_cell.length_b   1.000
_cell.length_c   1.000
_cell.angle_alpha   90.00
_cell.angle_beta   90.00
_cell.angle_gamma   90.00
#
_symmetry.space_group_name_H-M   'P 1'
#
loop_
_entity.id
_entity.type
_entity.pdbx_description
1 polymer ?
#
loop_
_entity_poly.entity_id
_entity_poly.type
_entity_poly.pdbx_seq_one_letter_code
_entity_poly.pdbx_strand_id
1 'polypeptide(L)'
;EGVNVSLDELEAIGRADLKRNQDALAKACAVYAPGASMQDCMSKMGANKAADGPVAEARRQLPPLKQFLIDKDIVSIPGTEEAKVEESPPYNRQNSAYIDIPGPYEKGLPSVYYISPPDPTWDKATQDGFVPGKYDLLGTSVHEVWPGHFLNFLHSNRSKSIFGKLFVGYAFAEGWAHYTEEMMMDAGLGDTTASPEEAAEMKIGQLSNALLRNCRYLSAIGLHARGMTVAQSEELFKTQCYQDAGNSKQQAARGTYDPAYLNYTMGKLMIRKLRDDWTNGDRKKWKAFHDEFLSYGGPPIPMVRQAMMKENEAKAVF
;
A
#
# COMPACT_ATOMS: atom_id res chain seq x y z
N GLU A 1 -5.94 -10.06 -14.99
CA GLU A 1 -5.32 -8.74 -14.97
C GLU A 1 -4.67 -8.36 -16.32
N GLY A 2 -4.66 -9.25 -17.32
CA GLY A 2 -4.11 -8.97 -18.65
C GLY A 2 -2.58 -8.91 -18.70
N VAL A 3 -1.92 -9.58 -17.77
CA VAL A 3 -0.45 -9.67 -17.73
C VAL A 3 0.00 -10.87 -18.57
N ASN A 4 0.81 -10.60 -19.57
CA ASN A 4 1.25 -11.58 -20.57
C ASN A 4 2.79 -11.75 -20.59
N VAL A 5 3.44 -11.54 -19.46
CA VAL A 5 4.88 -11.83 -19.29
C VAL A 5 5.09 -13.26 -18.78
N SER A 6 6.29 -13.80 -19.02
CA SER A 6 6.64 -15.11 -18.48
C SER A 6 6.74 -15.10 -16.95
N LEU A 7 6.58 -16.28 -16.32
CA LEU A 7 6.70 -16.39 -14.86
C LEU A 7 8.11 -15.97 -14.36
N ASP A 8 9.16 -16.27 -15.14
CA ASP A 8 10.53 -15.90 -14.80
C ASP A 8 10.74 -14.37 -14.85
N GLU A 9 10.18 -13.72 -15.87
CA GLU A 9 10.19 -12.23 -15.95
C GLU A 9 9.41 -11.62 -14.79
N LEU A 10 8.23 -12.18 -14.49
CA LEU A 10 7.40 -11.70 -13.38
C LEU A 10 8.15 -11.81 -12.05
N GLU A 11 8.80 -12.94 -11.78
CA GLU A 11 9.63 -13.12 -10.58
C GLU A 11 10.81 -12.16 -10.54
N ALA A 12 11.51 -11.96 -11.67
CA ALA A 12 12.63 -11.03 -11.76
C ALA A 12 12.23 -9.57 -11.46
N ILE A 13 11.06 -9.14 -11.95
CA ILE A 13 10.48 -7.82 -11.66
C ILE A 13 10.26 -7.65 -10.15
N GLY A 14 9.67 -8.65 -9.49
CA GLY A 14 9.44 -8.61 -8.04
C GLY A 14 10.72 -8.56 -7.22
N ARG A 15 11.74 -9.34 -7.62
CA ARG A 15 13.07 -9.32 -6.98
C ARG A 15 13.79 -7.98 -7.16
N ALA A 16 13.66 -7.37 -8.32
CA ALA A 16 14.25 -6.05 -8.58
C ALA A 16 13.60 -4.96 -7.70
N ASP A 17 12.29 -4.98 -7.53
CA ASP A 17 11.59 -4.03 -6.66
C ASP A 17 11.92 -4.28 -5.18
N LEU A 18 12.01 -5.55 -4.74
CA LEU A 18 12.47 -5.91 -3.39
C LEU A 18 13.85 -5.31 -3.11
N LYS A 19 14.81 -5.54 -4.01
CA LYS A 19 16.17 -5.02 -3.88
C LYS A 19 16.19 -3.49 -3.80
N ARG A 20 15.44 -2.81 -4.65
CA ARG A 20 15.30 -1.36 -4.66
C ARG A 20 14.81 -0.83 -3.29
N ASN A 21 13.80 -1.48 -2.72
CA ASN A 21 13.24 -1.10 -1.43
C ASN A 21 14.19 -1.42 -0.27
N GLN A 22 14.92 -2.53 -0.32
CA GLN A 22 15.97 -2.85 0.68
C GLN A 22 17.10 -1.82 0.65
N ASP A 23 17.55 -1.39 -0.54
CA ASP A 23 18.59 -0.36 -0.67
C ASP A 23 18.09 1.00 -0.16
N ALA A 24 16.83 1.34 -0.40
CA ALA A 24 16.22 2.55 0.14
C ALA A 24 16.08 2.49 1.66
N LEU A 25 15.71 1.32 2.22
CA LEU A 25 15.65 1.09 3.66
C LEU A 25 17.03 1.27 4.31
N ALA A 26 18.07 0.69 3.73
CA ALA A 26 19.44 0.84 4.25
C ALA A 26 19.87 2.31 4.35
N LYS A 27 19.52 3.12 3.34
CA LYS A 27 19.80 4.56 3.34
C LYS A 27 19.02 5.31 4.42
N ALA A 28 17.75 5.00 4.61
CA ALA A 28 16.92 5.63 5.63
C ALA A 28 17.38 5.21 7.04
N CYS A 29 17.68 3.92 7.25
CA CYS A 29 18.21 3.41 8.51
C CYS A 29 19.56 4.02 8.88
N ALA A 30 20.43 4.31 7.92
CA ALA A 30 21.71 4.98 8.18
C ALA A 30 21.53 6.39 8.79
N VAL A 31 20.41 7.05 8.54
CA VAL A 31 20.05 8.35 9.15
C VAL A 31 19.35 8.15 10.50
N TYR A 32 18.35 7.27 10.54
CA TYR A 32 17.46 7.08 11.71
C TYR A 32 18.12 6.31 12.86
N ALA A 33 18.94 5.30 12.54
CA ALA A 33 19.60 4.42 13.51
C ALA A 33 21.04 4.11 13.07
N PRO A 34 21.96 5.10 13.08
CA PRO A 34 23.32 4.92 12.60
C PRO A 34 24.04 3.74 13.28
N GLY A 35 24.60 2.83 12.48
CA GLY A 35 25.32 1.65 12.96
C GLY A 35 24.46 0.47 13.42
N ALA A 36 23.14 0.61 13.44
CA ALA A 36 22.23 -0.49 13.78
C ALA A 36 22.09 -1.49 12.61
N SER A 37 21.74 -2.75 12.93
CA SER A 37 21.29 -3.69 11.91
C SER A 37 19.95 -3.25 11.32
N MET A 38 19.56 -3.79 10.15
CA MET A 38 18.25 -3.52 9.56
C MET A 38 17.12 -3.95 10.49
N GLN A 39 17.27 -5.08 11.16
CA GLN A 39 16.27 -5.59 12.11
C GLN A 39 16.13 -4.65 13.32
N ASP A 40 17.24 -4.15 13.88
CA ASP A 40 17.19 -3.21 15.00
C ASP A 40 16.61 -1.86 14.60
N CYS A 41 16.91 -1.37 13.38
CA CYS A 41 16.33 -0.16 12.83
C CYS A 41 14.80 -0.30 12.69
N MET A 42 14.32 -1.39 12.12
CA MET A 42 12.88 -1.68 11.97
C MET A 42 12.22 -1.82 13.35
N SER A 43 12.85 -2.51 14.29
CA SER A 43 12.36 -2.66 15.66
C SER A 43 12.25 -1.31 16.38
N LYS A 44 13.25 -0.42 16.20
CA LYS A 44 13.23 0.94 16.76
C LYS A 44 12.05 1.76 16.19
N MET A 45 11.81 1.71 14.88
CA MET A 45 10.68 2.38 14.23
C MET A 45 9.35 1.81 14.73
N GLY A 46 9.21 0.49 14.80
CA GLY A 46 8.02 -0.19 15.31
C GLY A 46 7.73 0.08 16.79
N ALA A 47 8.75 0.44 17.58
CA ALA A 47 8.59 0.80 19.00
C ALA A 47 8.05 2.23 19.21
N ASN A 48 8.13 3.11 18.22
CA ASN A 48 7.59 4.47 18.28
C ASN A 48 6.07 4.45 18.07
N LYS A 49 5.33 4.17 19.13
CA LYS A 49 3.87 4.00 19.12
C LYS A 49 3.15 5.19 19.72
N ALA A 50 1.93 5.43 19.26
CA ALA A 50 1.06 6.43 19.87
C ALA A 50 0.60 5.97 21.25
N ALA A 51 0.71 6.85 22.25
CA ALA A 51 0.40 6.53 23.65
C ALA A 51 -1.09 6.20 23.88
N ASP A 52 -1.97 6.78 23.06
CA ASP A 52 -3.44 6.59 23.12
C ASP A 52 -3.95 5.59 22.07
N GLY A 53 -3.05 4.86 21.45
CA GLY A 53 -3.34 3.74 20.56
C GLY A 53 -3.50 4.10 19.09
N PRO A 54 -3.52 3.06 18.21
CA PRO A 54 -3.45 3.26 16.77
C PRO A 54 -4.71 3.90 16.18
N VAL A 55 -5.90 3.65 16.75
CA VAL A 55 -7.15 4.25 16.26
C VAL A 55 -7.15 5.78 16.47
N ALA A 56 -6.71 6.25 17.63
CA ALA A 56 -6.61 7.68 17.91
C ALA A 56 -5.55 8.35 17.05
N GLU A 57 -4.41 7.68 16.84
CA GLU A 57 -3.35 8.18 15.96
C GLU A 57 -3.82 8.27 14.51
N ALA A 58 -4.46 7.24 13.97
CA ALA A 58 -4.99 7.29 12.60
C ALA A 58 -5.99 8.44 12.40
N ARG A 59 -6.86 8.70 13.38
CA ARG A 59 -7.76 9.86 13.34
C ARG A 59 -7.00 11.19 13.23
N ARG A 60 -5.84 11.31 13.90
CA ARG A 60 -4.97 12.49 13.80
C ARG A 60 -4.23 12.60 12.46
N GLN A 61 -3.92 11.45 11.84
CA GLN A 61 -3.17 11.42 10.58
C GLN A 61 -4.01 11.80 9.35
N LEU A 62 -5.32 11.51 9.35
CA LEU A 62 -6.15 11.73 8.16
C LEU A 62 -6.28 13.21 7.73
N PRO A 63 -6.56 14.19 8.61
CA PRO A 63 -6.68 15.58 8.19
C PRO A 63 -5.42 16.17 7.55
N PRO A 64 -4.21 16.02 8.11
CA PRO A 64 -3.00 16.51 7.46
C PRO A 64 -2.66 15.79 6.16
N LEU A 65 -2.96 14.49 6.01
CA LEU A 65 -2.81 13.79 4.74
C LEU A 65 -3.72 14.37 3.65
N LYS A 66 -4.98 14.62 3.97
CA LYS A 66 -5.93 15.28 3.05
C LYS A 66 -5.47 16.69 2.69
N GLN A 67 -5.01 17.47 3.67
CA GLN A 67 -4.53 18.83 3.42
C GLN A 67 -3.28 18.82 2.54
N PHE A 68 -2.36 17.86 2.74
CA PHE A 68 -1.18 17.70 1.89
C PHE A 68 -1.56 17.46 0.42
N LEU A 69 -2.58 16.64 0.15
CA LEU A 69 -3.08 16.44 -1.22
C LEU A 69 -3.60 17.71 -1.85
N ILE A 70 -4.33 18.52 -1.07
CA ILE A 70 -4.87 19.82 -1.50
C ILE A 70 -3.73 20.78 -1.80
N ASP A 71 -2.76 20.91 -0.91
CA ASP A 71 -1.64 21.85 -1.04
C ASP A 71 -0.71 21.47 -2.20
N LYS A 72 -0.47 20.20 -2.42
CA LYS A 72 0.37 19.71 -3.53
C LYS A 72 -0.35 19.60 -4.86
N ASP A 73 -1.66 19.65 -4.86
CA ASP A 73 -2.53 19.57 -6.06
C ASP A 73 -2.16 18.41 -7.00
N ILE A 74 -1.94 17.21 -6.41
CA ILE A 74 -1.45 16.02 -7.15
C ILE A 74 -2.55 15.06 -7.58
N VAL A 75 -3.77 15.20 -7.05
CA VAL A 75 -4.96 14.42 -7.42
C VAL A 75 -6.19 15.17 -6.96
N SER A 76 -7.30 15.09 -7.70
CA SER A 76 -8.56 15.71 -7.32
C SER A 76 -9.29 14.89 -6.26
N ILE A 77 -9.91 15.59 -5.30
CA ILE A 77 -10.84 15.00 -4.32
C ILE A 77 -12.27 15.30 -4.80
N PRO A 78 -13.00 14.30 -5.35
CA PRO A 78 -14.24 14.56 -6.11
C PRO A 78 -15.49 14.79 -5.24
N GLY A 79 -15.37 14.85 -3.92
CA GLY A 79 -16.51 15.02 -3.01
C GLY A 79 -16.10 15.57 -1.66
N THR A 80 -17.06 15.60 -0.74
CA THR A 80 -16.89 16.09 0.63
C THR A 80 -16.96 14.97 1.67
N GLU A 81 -17.02 13.73 1.22
CA GLU A 81 -17.12 12.56 2.07
C GLU A 81 -15.83 12.40 2.89
N GLU A 82 -15.98 11.90 4.12
CA GLU A 82 -14.90 11.60 5.04
C GLU A 82 -14.98 10.14 5.49
N ALA A 83 -13.85 9.50 5.72
CA ALA A 83 -13.79 8.19 6.34
C ALA A 83 -13.73 8.33 7.87
N LYS A 84 -14.54 7.53 8.59
CA LYS A 84 -14.39 7.34 10.03
C LYS A 84 -13.23 6.40 10.32
N VAL A 85 -12.67 6.47 11.53
CA VAL A 85 -11.67 5.49 11.99
C VAL A 85 -12.22 4.81 13.24
N GLU A 86 -12.30 3.48 13.19
CA GLU A 86 -12.86 2.67 14.28
C GLU A 86 -12.01 1.42 14.53
N GLU A 87 -12.19 0.80 15.69
CA GLU A 87 -11.64 -0.53 15.96
C GLU A 87 -12.42 -1.59 15.17
N SER A 88 -11.70 -2.56 14.59
CA SER A 88 -12.31 -3.66 13.85
C SER A 88 -13.30 -4.45 14.73
N PRO A 89 -14.51 -4.75 14.20
CA PRO A 89 -15.46 -5.58 14.92
C PRO A 89 -14.90 -7.00 15.13
N PRO A 90 -15.30 -7.70 16.21
CA PRO A 90 -14.71 -8.99 16.56
C PRO A 90 -14.74 -10.07 15.47
N TYR A 91 -15.74 -10.02 14.60
CA TYR A 91 -15.90 -11.00 13.50
C TYR A 91 -14.99 -10.72 12.30
N ASN A 92 -14.29 -9.57 12.25
CA ASN A 92 -13.45 -9.18 11.11
C ASN A 92 -12.07 -8.65 11.54
N ARG A 93 -11.38 -9.41 12.43
CA ARG A 93 -10.05 -9.05 12.96
C ARG A 93 -8.91 -9.86 12.34
N GLN A 94 -9.16 -10.57 11.24
CA GLN A 94 -8.13 -11.36 10.55
C GLN A 94 -7.13 -10.50 9.77
N ASN A 95 -7.47 -9.26 9.46
CA ASN A 95 -6.55 -8.26 8.89
C ASN A 95 -6.16 -7.24 9.97
N SER A 96 -4.93 -6.74 9.91
CA SER A 96 -4.46 -5.69 10.84
C SER A 96 -5.20 -4.37 10.65
N ALA A 97 -5.54 -4.05 9.41
CA ALA A 97 -6.34 -2.88 9.04
C ALA A 97 -7.04 -3.11 7.70
N TYR A 98 -8.14 -2.42 7.47
CA TYR A 98 -8.87 -2.39 6.21
C TYR A 98 -9.85 -1.21 6.20
N ILE A 99 -10.34 -0.83 5.03
CA ILE A 99 -11.43 0.14 4.91
C ILE A 99 -12.67 -0.53 4.32
N ASP A 100 -13.84 -0.20 4.89
CA ASP A 100 -15.15 -0.57 4.37
C ASP A 100 -15.78 0.66 3.71
N ILE A 101 -16.10 0.55 2.43
CA ILE A 101 -16.54 1.67 1.60
C ILE A 101 -17.87 1.30 0.95
N PRO A 102 -18.93 2.11 1.14
CA PRO A 102 -20.20 1.88 0.47
C PRO A 102 -20.07 1.86 -1.05
N GLY A 103 -20.81 0.97 -1.68
CA GLY A 103 -20.88 0.89 -3.13
C GLY A 103 -21.60 2.11 -3.75
N PRO A 104 -21.56 2.26 -5.09
CA PRO A 104 -22.03 3.46 -5.79
C PRO A 104 -23.52 3.72 -5.63
N TYR A 105 -24.31 2.71 -5.29
CA TYR A 105 -25.77 2.78 -5.12
C TYR A 105 -26.22 2.76 -3.66
N GLU A 106 -25.33 2.53 -2.72
CA GLU A 106 -25.59 2.62 -1.29
C GLU A 106 -25.56 4.08 -0.84
N LYS A 107 -26.60 4.52 -0.16
CA LYS A 107 -26.74 5.92 0.25
C LYS A 107 -26.79 6.04 1.77
N GLY A 108 -26.11 7.06 2.30
CA GLY A 108 -26.15 7.38 3.72
C GLY A 108 -25.32 6.46 4.61
N LEU A 109 -24.60 5.50 4.05
CA LEU A 109 -23.68 4.65 4.79
C LEU A 109 -22.31 5.36 4.91
N PRO A 110 -21.63 5.28 6.07
CA PRO A 110 -20.30 5.83 6.24
C PRO A 110 -19.23 4.90 5.62
N SER A 111 -18.15 5.48 5.13
CA SER A 111 -16.89 4.74 4.96
C SER A 111 -16.17 4.65 6.28
N VAL A 112 -15.63 3.47 6.61
CA VAL A 112 -14.99 3.24 7.91
C VAL A 112 -13.65 2.54 7.72
N TYR A 113 -12.59 3.23 8.11
CA TYR A 113 -11.25 2.67 8.22
C TYR A 113 -11.13 1.94 9.56
N TYR A 114 -10.98 0.64 9.50
CA TYR A 114 -10.90 -0.22 10.66
C TYR A 114 -9.45 -0.60 10.98
N ILE A 115 -9.11 -0.59 12.26
CA ILE A 115 -7.82 -1.04 12.79
C ILE A 115 -8.08 -2.14 13.81
N SER A 116 -7.45 -3.30 13.63
CA SER A 116 -7.65 -4.44 14.53
C SER A 116 -6.78 -4.31 15.77
N PRO A 117 -7.35 -4.53 16.98
CA PRO A 117 -6.56 -4.71 18.17
C PRO A 117 -5.82 -6.05 18.10
N PRO A 118 -4.71 -6.20 18.87
CA PRO A 118 -4.08 -7.51 19.01
C PRO A 118 -5.02 -8.53 19.65
N ASP A 119 -4.83 -9.81 19.27
CA ASP A 119 -5.58 -10.90 19.90
C ASP A 119 -5.21 -10.99 21.38
N PRO A 120 -6.20 -10.93 22.30
CA PRO A 120 -5.94 -10.97 23.75
C PRO A 120 -5.40 -12.32 24.24
N THR A 121 -5.47 -13.37 23.42
CA THR A 121 -4.91 -14.70 23.73
C THR A 121 -3.42 -14.81 23.45
N TRP A 122 -2.84 -13.86 22.72
CA TRP A 122 -1.40 -13.84 22.45
C TRP A 122 -0.61 -13.42 23.69
N ASP A 123 0.65 -13.84 23.75
CA ASP A 123 1.58 -13.31 24.76
C ASP A 123 1.81 -11.80 24.56
N LYS A 124 2.27 -11.14 25.61
CA LYS A 124 2.44 -9.68 25.62
C LYS A 124 3.41 -9.17 24.53
N ALA A 125 4.49 -9.89 24.27
CA ALA A 125 5.46 -9.49 23.26
C ALA A 125 4.87 -9.54 21.86
N THR A 126 4.09 -10.58 21.57
CA THR A 126 3.36 -10.72 20.28
C THR A 126 2.29 -9.63 20.13
N GLN A 127 1.52 -9.34 21.21
CA GLN A 127 0.55 -8.25 21.18
C GLN A 127 1.23 -6.90 20.94
N ASP A 128 2.33 -6.63 21.63
CA ASP A 128 3.09 -5.40 21.45
C ASP A 128 3.70 -5.29 20.05
N GLY A 129 4.19 -6.39 19.48
CA GLY A 129 4.68 -6.43 18.10
C GLY A 129 3.62 -6.15 17.05
N PHE A 130 2.37 -6.59 17.27
CA PHE A 130 1.26 -6.42 16.34
C PHE A 130 0.76 -4.97 16.24
N VAL A 131 0.84 -4.19 17.31
CA VAL A 131 0.47 -2.77 17.27
C VAL A 131 1.47 -2.00 16.42
N PRO A 132 1.06 -1.33 15.33
CA PRO A 132 1.97 -0.65 14.42
C PRO A 132 2.68 0.54 15.09
N GLY A 133 3.89 0.82 14.66
CA GLY A 133 4.56 2.09 14.92
C GLY A 133 3.82 3.25 14.24
N LYS A 134 4.04 4.47 14.74
CA LYS A 134 3.35 5.68 14.27
C LYS A 134 3.47 5.88 12.75
N TYR A 135 4.66 5.68 12.19
CA TYR A 135 4.90 5.90 10.76
C TYR A 135 4.61 4.68 9.89
N ASP A 136 4.63 3.47 10.45
CA ASP A 136 4.07 2.31 9.78
C ASP A 136 2.53 2.46 9.61
N LEU A 137 1.86 2.91 10.67
CA LEU A 137 0.43 3.27 10.64
C LEU A 137 0.14 4.41 9.65
N LEU A 138 1.05 5.41 9.53
CA LEU A 138 0.88 6.48 8.54
C LEU A 138 0.87 5.92 7.11
N GLY A 139 1.78 5.00 6.78
CA GLY A 139 1.75 4.29 5.51
C GLY A 139 0.44 3.56 5.27
N THR A 140 -0.11 2.91 6.30
CA THR A 140 -1.42 2.25 6.25
C THR A 140 -2.56 3.28 6.07
N SER A 141 -2.52 4.43 6.76
CA SER A 141 -3.51 5.50 6.61
C SER A 141 -3.51 6.12 5.19
N VAL A 142 -2.34 6.21 4.56
CA VAL A 142 -2.20 6.59 3.15
C VAL A 142 -2.84 5.54 2.25
N HIS A 143 -2.54 4.26 2.48
CA HIS A 143 -3.06 3.11 1.73
C HIS A 143 -4.58 3.02 1.80
N GLU A 144 -5.13 3.11 3.00
CA GLU A 144 -6.57 2.92 3.22
C GLU A 144 -7.39 4.17 2.82
N VAL A 145 -6.87 5.39 3.10
CA VAL A 145 -7.71 6.58 3.01
C VAL A 145 -7.17 7.63 2.03
N TRP A 146 -6.11 8.37 2.39
CA TRP A 146 -5.68 9.56 1.66
C TRP A 146 -4.26 9.45 1.09
N PRO A 147 -4.12 9.19 -0.23
CA PRO A 147 -5.12 9.07 -1.30
C PRO A 147 -5.39 7.62 -1.79
N GLY A 148 -5.31 6.61 -0.93
CA GLY A 148 -5.44 5.19 -1.28
C GLY A 148 -6.85 4.74 -1.67
N HIS A 149 -7.34 3.66 -1.05
CA HIS A 149 -8.62 3.04 -1.39
C HIS A 149 -9.81 4.00 -1.33
N PHE A 150 -9.91 4.78 -0.24
CA PHE A 150 -11.04 5.71 -0.09
C PHE A 150 -11.14 6.68 -1.27
N LEU A 151 -10.02 7.34 -1.63
CA LEU A 151 -10.02 8.25 -2.77
C LEU A 151 -10.29 7.52 -4.09
N ASN A 152 -9.72 6.34 -4.31
CA ASN A 152 -9.99 5.52 -5.49
C ASN A 152 -11.50 5.27 -5.64
N PHE A 153 -12.18 4.83 -4.57
CA PHE A 153 -13.61 4.55 -4.62
C PHE A 153 -14.48 5.81 -4.71
N LEU A 154 -14.04 6.96 -4.20
CA LEU A 154 -14.71 8.22 -4.47
C LEU A 154 -14.75 8.53 -5.98
N HIS A 155 -13.68 8.25 -6.70
CA HIS A 155 -13.63 8.36 -8.17
C HIS A 155 -14.44 7.26 -8.85
N SER A 156 -14.23 5.98 -8.49
CA SER A 156 -14.91 4.82 -9.07
C SER A 156 -16.43 4.94 -8.97
N ASN A 157 -16.96 5.33 -7.80
CA ASN A 157 -18.39 5.52 -7.57
C ASN A 157 -18.99 6.63 -8.45
N ARG A 158 -18.16 7.53 -8.98
CA ARG A 158 -18.53 8.61 -9.91
C ARG A 158 -18.19 8.31 -11.37
N SER A 159 -17.62 7.16 -11.67
CA SER A 159 -17.32 6.75 -13.04
C SER A 159 -18.57 6.82 -13.94
N LYS A 160 -18.39 7.23 -15.18
CA LYS A 160 -19.48 7.21 -16.20
C LYS A 160 -19.82 5.79 -16.64
N SER A 161 -18.88 4.86 -16.51
CA SER A 161 -19.08 3.45 -16.86
C SER A 161 -19.69 2.69 -15.69
N ILE A 162 -20.75 1.91 -15.93
CA ILE A 162 -21.31 0.99 -14.95
C ILE A 162 -20.28 -0.08 -14.56
N PHE A 163 -19.47 -0.54 -15.51
CA PHE A 163 -18.39 -1.50 -15.25
C PHE A 163 -17.33 -0.89 -14.33
N GLY A 164 -16.91 0.36 -14.56
CA GLY A 164 -15.97 1.06 -13.69
C GLY A 164 -16.48 1.29 -12.27
N LYS A 165 -17.80 1.37 -12.08
CA LYS A 165 -18.43 1.47 -10.75
C LYS A 165 -18.47 0.15 -9.99
N LEU A 166 -18.70 -0.98 -10.69
CA LEU A 166 -19.05 -2.25 -10.08
C LEU A 166 -17.92 -3.28 -10.10
N PHE A 167 -16.97 -3.18 -11.02
CA PHE A 167 -15.94 -4.18 -11.24
C PHE A 167 -14.54 -3.57 -11.13
N VAL A 168 -14.08 -3.43 -9.90
CA VAL A 168 -12.74 -2.92 -9.62
C VAL A 168 -11.76 -4.09 -9.53
N GLY A 169 -10.76 -4.11 -10.42
CA GLY A 169 -9.73 -5.14 -10.44
C GLY A 169 -8.80 -5.07 -9.24
N TYR A 170 -8.32 -6.22 -8.79
CA TYR A 170 -7.42 -6.32 -7.62
C TYR A 170 -6.12 -5.50 -7.85
N ALA A 171 -5.47 -5.67 -9.01
CA ALA A 171 -4.27 -4.92 -9.34
C ALA A 171 -4.51 -3.41 -9.45
N PHE A 172 -5.71 -2.98 -9.87
CA PHE A 172 -6.07 -1.58 -9.92
C PHE A 172 -6.22 -1.00 -8.51
N ALA A 173 -7.06 -1.60 -7.67
CA ALA A 173 -7.36 -1.08 -6.33
C ALA A 173 -6.14 -1.15 -5.40
N GLU A 174 -5.54 -2.32 -5.27
CA GLU A 174 -4.39 -2.51 -4.38
C GLU A 174 -3.11 -1.90 -4.95
N GLY A 175 -2.96 -1.98 -6.27
CA GLY A 175 -1.86 -1.32 -6.96
C GLY A 175 -1.90 0.19 -6.81
N TRP A 176 -3.08 0.81 -6.92
CA TRP A 176 -3.27 2.24 -6.65
C TRP A 176 -2.92 2.58 -5.20
N ALA A 177 -3.54 1.90 -4.23
CA ALA A 177 -3.29 2.16 -2.82
C ALA A 177 -1.81 2.02 -2.46
N HIS A 178 -1.15 0.96 -2.94
CA HIS A 178 0.29 0.75 -2.73
C HIS A 178 1.17 1.76 -3.51
N TYR A 179 0.76 2.17 -4.69
CA TYR A 179 1.42 3.23 -5.46
C TYR A 179 1.40 4.56 -4.70
N THR A 180 0.28 4.90 -4.08
CA THR A 180 0.13 6.17 -3.36
C THR A 180 1.04 6.29 -2.15
N GLU A 181 1.41 5.20 -1.48
CA GLU A 181 2.38 5.22 -0.38
C GLU A 181 3.75 5.77 -0.85
N GLU A 182 4.24 5.32 -1.99
CA GLU A 182 5.49 5.81 -2.60
C GLU A 182 5.30 7.22 -3.19
N MET A 183 4.19 7.45 -3.87
CA MET A 183 3.86 8.73 -4.52
C MET A 183 3.79 9.90 -3.52
N MET A 184 3.23 9.69 -2.33
CA MET A 184 3.18 10.72 -1.29
C MET A 184 4.58 11.10 -0.81
N MET A 185 5.47 10.12 -0.62
CA MET A 185 6.87 10.39 -0.28
C MET A 185 7.59 11.12 -1.41
N ASP A 186 7.37 10.71 -2.66
CA ASP A 186 7.95 11.37 -3.84
C ASP A 186 7.41 12.82 -4.02
N ALA A 187 6.19 13.09 -3.57
CA ALA A 187 5.61 14.43 -3.56
C ALA A 187 6.14 15.34 -2.42
N GLY A 188 6.97 14.78 -1.52
CA GLY A 188 7.61 15.52 -0.44
C GLY A 188 6.88 15.43 0.90
N LEU A 189 6.12 14.36 1.17
CA LEU A 189 5.48 14.18 2.48
C LEU A 189 6.52 14.17 3.61
N GLY A 190 7.69 13.57 3.39
CA GLY A 190 8.81 13.59 4.34
C GLY A 190 9.34 14.99 4.66
N ASP A 191 9.17 15.95 3.76
CA ASP A 191 9.62 17.34 3.97
C ASP A 191 8.73 18.11 4.98
N THR A 192 7.61 17.53 5.38
CA THR A 192 6.69 18.11 6.38
C THR A 192 7.10 17.79 7.81
N THR A 193 8.11 16.94 8.01
CA THR A 193 8.61 16.52 9.33
C THR A 193 9.51 17.58 9.98
N ALA A 194 9.67 17.49 11.30
CA ALA A 194 10.43 18.44 12.08
C ALA A 194 11.96 18.23 11.99
N SER A 195 12.42 17.05 11.59
CA SER A 195 13.84 16.72 11.53
C SER A 195 14.17 15.70 10.43
N PRO A 196 15.43 15.61 10.00
CA PRO A 196 15.88 14.57 9.08
C PRO A 196 15.69 13.15 9.62
N GLU A 197 15.82 12.95 10.94
CA GLU A 197 15.56 11.64 11.57
C GLU A 197 14.08 11.27 11.46
N GLU A 198 13.18 12.21 11.71
CA GLU A 198 11.74 11.98 11.59
C GLU A 198 11.34 11.69 10.13
N ALA A 199 11.93 12.41 9.17
CA ALA A 199 11.75 12.14 7.74
C ALA A 199 12.23 10.74 7.36
N ALA A 200 13.38 10.32 7.90
CA ALA A 200 13.91 8.98 7.69
C ALA A 200 13.02 7.92 8.34
N GLU A 201 12.50 8.14 9.54
CA GLU A 201 11.57 7.24 10.22
C GLU A 201 10.28 7.08 9.42
N MET A 202 9.70 8.19 8.91
CA MET A 202 8.53 8.15 8.03
C MET A 202 8.83 7.34 6.76
N LYS A 203 10.00 7.52 6.16
CA LYS A 203 10.42 6.72 4.99
C LYS A 203 10.56 5.24 5.32
N ILE A 204 11.06 4.88 6.50
CA ILE A 204 11.15 3.49 6.96
C ILE A 204 9.76 2.90 7.12
N GLY A 205 8.80 3.60 7.68
CA GLY A 205 7.41 3.15 7.79
C GLY A 205 6.77 2.86 6.41
N GLN A 206 6.95 3.74 5.43
CA GLN A 206 6.52 3.50 4.07
C GLN A 206 7.22 2.28 3.45
N LEU A 207 8.54 2.11 3.68
CA LEU A 207 9.32 0.99 3.16
C LEU A 207 8.98 -0.34 3.85
N SER A 208 8.63 -0.33 5.15
CA SER A 208 8.09 -1.50 5.86
C SER A 208 6.88 -2.07 5.11
N ASN A 209 5.93 -1.20 4.79
CA ASN A 209 4.75 -1.54 4.01
C ASN A 209 5.10 -2.04 2.59
N ALA A 210 6.07 -1.41 1.92
CA ALA A 210 6.50 -1.82 0.59
C ALA A 210 7.18 -3.21 0.59
N LEU A 211 8.05 -3.46 1.56
CA LEU A 211 8.74 -4.73 1.71
C LEU A 211 7.76 -5.88 2.01
N LEU A 212 6.76 -5.64 2.88
CA LEU A 212 5.69 -6.61 3.11
C LEU A 212 5.03 -7.05 1.79
N ARG A 213 4.70 -6.09 0.89
CA ARG A 213 4.07 -6.38 -0.40
C ARG A 213 5.04 -7.02 -1.38
N ASN A 214 6.34 -6.70 -1.32
CA ASN A 214 7.36 -7.43 -2.09
C ASN A 214 7.42 -8.90 -1.69
N CYS A 215 7.38 -9.22 -0.38
CA CYS A 215 7.36 -10.60 0.06
C CYS A 215 6.04 -11.31 -0.29
N ARG A 216 4.88 -10.63 -0.26
CA ARG A 216 3.63 -11.16 -0.81
C ARG A 216 3.79 -11.56 -2.28
N TYR A 217 4.41 -10.70 -3.08
CA TYR A 217 4.65 -10.94 -4.49
C TYR A 217 5.46 -12.22 -4.74
N LEU A 218 6.61 -12.33 -4.08
CA LEU A 218 7.50 -13.47 -4.24
C LEU A 218 6.94 -14.75 -3.61
N SER A 219 6.24 -14.63 -2.48
CA SER A 219 5.57 -15.75 -1.81
C SER A 219 4.43 -16.32 -2.66
N ALA A 220 3.62 -15.47 -3.32
CA ALA A 220 2.59 -15.95 -4.24
C ALA A 220 3.18 -16.82 -5.35
N ILE A 221 4.21 -16.33 -6.03
CA ILE A 221 4.92 -17.08 -7.08
C ILE A 221 5.54 -18.35 -6.48
N GLY A 222 6.20 -18.23 -5.33
CA GLY A 222 6.87 -19.33 -4.65
C GLY A 222 5.92 -20.46 -4.31
N LEU A 223 4.84 -20.15 -3.59
CA LEU A 223 3.88 -21.15 -3.09
C LEU A 223 3.11 -21.84 -4.23
N HIS A 224 2.68 -21.07 -5.25
CA HIS A 224 1.77 -21.58 -6.26
C HIS A 224 2.45 -22.08 -7.54
N ALA A 225 3.71 -21.71 -7.78
CA ALA A 225 4.38 -22.04 -9.04
C ALA A 225 5.83 -22.56 -8.91
N ARG A 226 6.46 -22.44 -7.73
CA ARG A 226 7.88 -22.79 -7.52
C ARG A 226 8.10 -23.84 -6.42
N GLY A 227 7.04 -24.41 -5.86
CA GLY A 227 7.14 -25.46 -4.83
C GLY A 227 7.64 -24.95 -3.46
N MET A 228 7.55 -23.67 -3.19
CA MET A 228 7.87 -23.10 -1.88
C MET A 228 6.92 -23.66 -0.81
N THR A 229 7.45 -24.03 0.34
CA THR A 229 6.66 -24.42 1.50
C THR A 229 6.19 -23.19 2.29
N VAL A 230 5.15 -23.36 3.12
CA VAL A 230 4.66 -22.28 4.01
C VAL A 230 5.77 -21.82 4.97
N ALA A 231 6.58 -22.75 5.49
CA ALA A 231 7.72 -22.41 6.35
C ALA A 231 8.78 -21.55 5.62
N GLN A 232 9.06 -21.87 4.35
CA GLN A 232 9.98 -21.05 3.53
C GLN A 232 9.40 -19.66 3.23
N SER A 233 8.07 -19.59 3.01
CA SER A 233 7.38 -18.30 2.86
C SER A 233 7.48 -17.47 4.16
N GLU A 234 7.22 -18.06 5.32
CA GLU A 234 7.36 -17.37 6.61
C GLU A 234 8.79 -16.85 6.81
N GLU A 235 9.80 -17.66 6.48
CA GLU A 235 11.21 -17.24 6.56
C GLU A 235 11.54 -16.10 5.59
N LEU A 236 10.95 -16.09 4.38
CA LEU A 236 11.09 -15.02 3.42
C LEU A 236 10.59 -13.67 4.01
N PHE A 237 9.41 -13.67 4.66
CA PHE A 237 8.88 -12.46 5.31
C PHE A 237 9.78 -11.95 6.44
N LYS A 238 10.33 -12.85 7.26
CA LYS A 238 11.22 -12.49 8.37
C LYS A 238 12.55 -11.92 7.90
N THR A 239 13.20 -12.60 6.95
CA THR A 239 14.61 -12.33 6.63
C THR A 239 14.79 -11.33 5.49
N GLN A 240 13.88 -11.32 4.51
CA GLN A 240 14.00 -10.44 3.35
C GLN A 240 13.16 -9.16 3.49
N CYS A 241 12.08 -9.22 4.28
CA CYS A 241 11.15 -8.11 4.44
C CYS A 241 11.04 -7.61 5.87
N TYR A 242 11.87 -8.15 6.78
CA TYR A 242 12.06 -7.70 8.16
C TYR A 242 10.75 -7.65 8.98
N GLN A 243 9.80 -8.52 8.64
CA GLN A 243 8.53 -8.60 9.34
C GLN A 243 8.68 -9.33 10.68
N ASP A 244 7.89 -8.94 11.67
CA ASP A 244 7.81 -9.65 12.94
C ASP A 244 7.25 -11.08 12.75
N ALA A 245 7.43 -11.93 13.78
CA ALA A 245 7.05 -13.33 13.72
C ALA A 245 5.53 -13.54 13.51
N GLY A 246 4.69 -12.69 14.12
CA GLY A 246 3.24 -12.79 14.02
C GLY A 246 2.75 -12.47 12.60
N ASN A 247 3.19 -11.33 12.06
CA ASN A 247 2.89 -10.95 10.67
C ASN A 247 3.45 -11.98 9.68
N SER A 248 4.69 -12.42 9.84
CA SER A 248 5.30 -13.39 8.94
C SER A 248 4.49 -14.69 8.84
N LYS A 249 4.06 -15.23 9.98
CA LYS A 249 3.20 -16.42 10.04
C LYS A 249 1.83 -16.18 9.38
N GLN A 250 1.19 -15.05 9.68
CA GLN A 250 -0.10 -14.68 9.10
C GLN A 250 -0.01 -14.51 7.58
N GLN A 251 1.02 -13.84 7.09
CA GLN A 251 1.21 -13.58 5.67
C GLN A 251 1.54 -14.86 4.88
N ALA A 252 2.36 -15.74 5.43
CA ALA A 252 2.65 -17.05 4.84
C ALA A 252 1.38 -17.90 4.76
N ALA A 253 0.55 -17.92 5.81
CA ALA A 253 -0.74 -18.60 5.81
C ALA A 253 -1.70 -18.01 4.76
N ARG A 254 -1.83 -16.67 4.69
CA ARG A 254 -2.62 -15.99 3.66
C ARG A 254 -2.20 -16.37 2.25
N GLY A 255 -0.90 -16.47 1.99
CA GLY A 255 -0.36 -16.84 0.70
C GLY A 255 -0.85 -18.19 0.17
N THR A 256 -1.29 -19.11 1.04
CA THR A 256 -1.80 -20.44 0.62
C THR A 256 -3.16 -20.38 -0.09
N TYR A 257 -3.98 -19.39 0.22
CA TYR A 257 -5.33 -19.23 -0.34
C TYR A 257 -5.55 -17.95 -1.13
N ASP A 258 -4.62 -16.99 -1.08
CA ASP A 258 -4.68 -15.71 -1.81
C ASP A 258 -3.47 -15.59 -2.77
N PRO A 259 -3.46 -16.36 -3.89
CA PRO A 259 -2.38 -16.22 -4.88
C PRO A 259 -2.37 -14.84 -5.53
N ALA A 260 -3.48 -14.11 -5.47
CA ALA A 260 -3.63 -12.82 -6.09
C ALA A 260 -3.01 -11.67 -5.27
N TYR A 261 -2.50 -11.92 -4.04
CA TYR A 261 -1.88 -10.85 -3.26
C TYR A 261 -0.54 -10.33 -3.84
N LEU A 262 -0.03 -10.94 -4.92
CA LEU A 262 1.04 -10.35 -5.74
C LEU A 262 0.60 -9.04 -6.43
N ASN A 263 -0.70 -8.82 -6.61
CA ASN A 263 -1.27 -7.68 -7.33
C ASN A 263 -0.92 -6.32 -6.70
N TYR A 264 -0.63 -6.26 -5.41
CA TYR A 264 -0.15 -5.03 -4.75
C TYR A 264 1.06 -4.43 -5.47
N THR A 265 2.16 -5.17 -5.48
CA THR A 265 3.42 -4.74 -6.12
C THR A 265 3.29 -4.68 -7.64
N MET A 266 2.65 -5.68 -8.25
CA MET A 266 2.44 -5.71 -9.70
C MET A 266 1.67 -4.48 -10.19
N GLY A 267 0.54 -4.18 -9.54
CA GLY A 267 -0.27 -3.02 -9.88
C GLY A 267 0.47 -1.70 -9.66
N LYS A 268 1.17 -1.54 -8.52
CA LYS A 268 2.02 -0.37 -8.25
C LYS A 268 3.03 -0.13 -9.37
N LEU A 269 3.74 -1.16 -9.80
CA LEU A 269 4.78 -1.01 -10.81
C LEU A 269 4.21 -0.61 -12.17
N MET A 270 3.09 -1.22 -12.57
CA MET A 270 2.40 -0.85 -13.81
C MET A 270 1.88 0.58 -13.77
N ILE A 271 1.27 1.02 -12.65
CA ILE A 271 0.77 2.39 -12.50
C ILE A 271 1.92 3.39 -12.53
N ARG A 272 3.00 3.11 -11.81
CA ARG A 272 4.19 3.97 -11.82
C ARG A 272 4.79 4.12 -13.22
N LYS A 273 4.94 3.01 -13.92
CA LYS A 273 5.44 3.02 -15.30
C LYS A 273 4.51 3.79 -16.25
N LEU A 274 3.20 3.57 -16.14
CA LEU A 274 2.22 4.30 -16.93
C LEU A 274 2.27 5.81 -16.63
N ARG A 275 2.39 6.21 -15.36
CA ARG A 275 2.57 7.61 -14.99
C ARG A 275 3.80 8.21 -15.65
N ASP A 276 4.93 7.52 -15.53
CA ASP A 276 6.20 8.04 -16.06
C ASP A 276 6.16 8.18 -17.59
N ASP A 277 5.58 7.21 -18.28
CA ASP A 277 5.40 7.23 -19.74
C ASP A 277 4.42 8.34 -20.18
N TRP A 278 3.25 8.43 -19.55
CA TRP A 278 2.21 9.40 -19.91
C TRP A 278 2.62 10.85 -19.61
N THR A 279 3.27 11.07 -18.48
CA THR A 279 3.74 12.40 -18.07
C THR A 279 5.07 12.78 -18.72
N ASN A 280 5.79 11.82 -19.31
CA ASN A 280 7.18 11.97 -19.74
C ASN A 280 8.09 12.48 -18.59
N GLY A 281 7.87 11.98 -17.37
CA GLY A 281 8.59 12.35 -16.16
C GLY A 281 8.25 13.75 -15.59
N ASP A 282 7.32 14.49 -16.20
CA ASP A 282 6.93 15.83 -15.73
C ASP A 282 5.94 15.75 -14.57
N ARG A 283 6.41 16.11 -13.36
CA ARG A 283 5.58 16.13 -12.14
C ARG A 283 4.39 17.10 -12.21
N LYS A 284 4.46 18.16 -13.02
CA LYS A 284 3.34 19.10 -13.18
C LYS A 284 2.12 18.44 -13.83
N LYS A 285 2.29 17.29 -14.45
CA LYS A 285 1.21 16.51 -15.06
C LYS A 285 0.63 15.44 -14.14
N TRP A 286 1.14 15.28 -12.91
CA TRP A 286 0.70 14.22 -12.01
C TRP A 286 -0.78 14.28 -11.72
N LYS A 287 -1.33 15.46 -11.39
CA LYS A 287 -2.77 15.60 -11.18
C LYS A 287 -3.59 15.14 -12.39
N ALA A 288 -3.25 15.61 -13.57
CA ALA A 288 -3.97 15.23 -14.79
C ALA A 288 -3.89 13.72 -15.06
N PHE A 289 -2.72 13.13 -14.81
CA PHE A 289 -2.53 11.67 -14.90
C PHE A 289 -3.42 10.93 -13.89
N HIS A 290 -3.36 11.30 -12.62
CA HIS A 290 -4.09 10.60 -11.56
C HIS A 290 -5.62 10.72 -11.75
N ASP A 291 -6.10 11.92 -12.11
CA ASP A 291 -7.52 12.15 -12.35
C ASP A 291 -8.02 11.36 -13.57
N GLU A 292 -7.24 11.30 -14.65
CA GLU A 292 -7.58 10.49 -15.81
C GLU A 292 -7.55 9.00 -15.47
N PHE A 293 -6.48 8.49 -14.83
CA PHE A 293 -6.34 7.09 -14.43
C PHE A 293 -7.54 6.64 -13.57
N LEU A 294 -7.87 7.40 -12.54
CA LEU A 294 -8.96 7.06 -11.61
C LEU A 294 -10.35 7.16 -12.26
N SER A 295 -10.51 7.97 -13.31
CA SER A 295 -11.78 8.14 -14.01
C SER A 295 -12.28 6.86 -14.68
N TYR A 296 -11.39 5.93 -14.99
CA TYR A 296 -11.74 4.62 -15.56
C TYR A 296 -12.46 3.70 -14.55
N GLY A 297 -12.36 3.98 -13.26
CA GLY A 297 -13.00 3.22 -12.19
C GLY A 297 -12.12 2.10 -11.65
N GLY A 298 -11.87 1.03 -12.41
CA GLY A 298 -11.04 -0.07 -11.91
C GLY A 298 -10.80 -1.23 -12.88
N PRO A 299 -10.73 -0.99 -14.22
CA PRO A 299 -10.44 -2.08 -15.16
C PRO A 299 -8.97 -2.54 -15.05
N PRO A 300 -8.60 -3.66 -15.67
CA PRO A 300 -7.19 -4.08 -15.73
C PRO A 300 -6.27 -2.96 -16.22
N ILE A 301 -5.16 -2.74 -15.53
CA ILE A 301 -4.24 -1.62 -15.81
C ILE A 301 -3.72 -1.61 -17.26
N PRO A 302 -3.43 -2.76 -17.92
CA PRO A 302 -3.06 -2.76 -19.34
C PRO A 302 -4.12 -2.15 -20.26
N MET A 303 -5.42 -2.29 -19.93
CA MET A 303 -6.51 -1.65 -20.68
C MET A 303 -6.55 -0.13 -20.45
N VAL A 304 -6.31 0.30 -19.22
CA VAL A 304 -6.17 1.74 -18.90
C VAL A 304 -5.00 2.33 -19.67
N ARG A 305 -3.85 1.64 -19.67
CA ARG A 305 -2.68 2.03 -20.44
C ARG A 305 -3.00 2.18 -21.92
N GLN A 306 -3.65 1.17 -22.52
CA GLN A 306 -4.06 1.21 -23.91
C GLN A 306 -4.90 2.45 -24.21
N ALA A 307 -5.86 2.78 -23.37
CA ALA A 307 -6.74 3.94 -23.55
C ALA A 307 -5.98 5.27 -23.41
N MET A 308 -5.21 5.43 -22.34
CA MET A 308 -4.49 6.68 -22.03
C MET A 308 -3.34 6.96 -23.02
N MET A 309 -2.60 5.93 -23.41
CA MET A 309 -1.46 6.04 -24.34
C MET A 309 -1.87 5.92 -25.81
N LYS A 310 -3.15 5.58 -26.10
CA LYS A 310 -3.66 5.32 -27.45
C LYS A 310 -2.89 4.21 -28.16
N GLU A 311 -2.53 3.17 -27.42
CA GLU A 311 -1.84 1.99 -27.94
C GLU A 311 -2.82 1.07 -28.68
N ASN A 312 -2.33 0.28 -29.66
CA ASN A 312 -3.19 -0.59 -30.47
C ASN A 312 -3.70 -1.81 -29.70
N GLU A 313 -3.01 -2.22 -28.63
CA GLU A 313 -3.35 -3.38 -27.83
C GLU A 313 -3.04 -3.14 -26.34
N ALA A 314 -3.75 -3.84 -25.47
CA ALA A 314 -3.47 -3.82 -24.04
C ALA A 314 -2.19 -4.59 -23.72
N LYS A 315 -1.23 -3.93 -23.06
CA LYS A 315 0.06 -4.52 -22.64
C LYS A 315 0.35 -4.23 -21.18
N ALA A 316 0.81 -5.26 -20.47
CA ALA A 316 1.44 -5.08 -19.19
C ALA A 316 2.86 -4.54 -19.43
N VAL A 317 3.15 -3.36 -18.88
CA VAL A 317 4.47 -2.71 -18.94
C VAL A 317 4.87 -2.31 -17.53
N PHE A 318 6.09 -2.68 -17.11
CA PHE A 318 6.65 -2.53 -15.77
C PHE A 318 7.86 -1.61 -15.74
#